data_643a18b2310bc2c20351ecfd5c9cd51b
#
_entry.id   643a18b2310bc2c20351ecfd5c9cd51b
#
_cell.length_a   1.000
_cell.length_b   1.000
_cell.length_c   1.000
_cell.angle_alpha   90.00
_cell.angle_beta   90.00
_cell.angle_gamma   90.00
#
_symmetry.space_group_name_H-M   'P 1'
#
loop_
_entity.id
_entity.type
_entity.pdbx_description
1 polymer ?
#
loop_
_entity_poly.entity_id
_entity_poly.type
_entity_poly.pdbx_seq_one_letter_code
_entity_poly.pdbx_strand_id
1 'polypeptide(L)'
;MQTINIMKRHWLSLAIATCGLTLIFNPVGASAAPVVFQASGATPNDILNTVNAFRNFLGNPNNIAGPPSATGHREINWDGVPDAFSAPNLLPANFFNKNSPRGIVFFTPGRGFEVSANLVNPTHTPVRFGNIFPIYPALFSTFSPQKLFTALNSTITENLFFVPSGTPGVNSTQSATVKGFGAVFTDVNRGDSTKIEYFDVGGNLLFSRNVLPQPTQRAGFSFLGVGFDTASVFLVRVTSGNRILKVPNLDVVVMDDFIYGEPQALVP
;
A
#
# COMPACT_ATOMS: atom_id res chain seq x y z
N MET A 1 -29.94 98.76 -16.13
CA MET A 1 -28.88 98.18 -16.92
C MET A 1 -28.23 97.08 -16.05
N GLN A 2 -28.62 95.83 -16.20
CA GLN A 2 -28.10 94.72 -15.39
C GLN A 2 -27.20 93.89 -16.30
N THR A 3 -25.99 93.68 -15.89
CA THR A 3 -24.95 92.88 -16.56
C THR A 3 -25.10 91.42 -16.09
N ILE A 4 -25.29 90.52 -17.02
CA ILE A 4 -25.42 89.10 -16.80
C ILE A 4 -24.02 88.49 -16.72
N ASN A 5 -23.67 87.86 -15.60
CA ASN A 5 -22.45 87.08 -15.41
C ASN A 5 -22.65 85.63 -15.88
N ILE A 6 -21.86 85.18 -16.86
CA ILE A 6 -21.84 83.86 -17.38
C ILE A 6 -20.86 82.98 -16.57
N MET A 7 -21.39 82.00 -15.80
CA MET A 7 -20.57 81.08 -15.06
C MET A 7 -20.02 80.01 -16.04
N LYS A 8 -18.72 79.91 -16.15
CA LYS A 8 -18.02 78.84 -16.84
C LYS A 8 -18.03 77.55 -15.97
N ARG A 9 -18.66 76.53 -16.50
CA ARG A 9 -18.64 75.15 -15.94
C ARG A 9 -17.32 74.49 -16.31
N HIS A 10 -16.48 74.14 -15.33
CA HIS A 10 -15.33 73.27 -15.51
C HIS A 10 -15.82 71.81 -15.47
N TRP A 11 -15.56 71.08 -16.52
CA TRP A 11 -15.75 69.63 -16.57
C TRP A 11 -14.51 68.97 -15.98
N LEU A 12 -14.65 68.32 -14.83
CA LEU A 12 -13.62 67.42 -14.31
C LEU A 12 -13.78 66.07 -15.06
N SER A 13 -12.76 65.69 -15.82
CA SER A 13 -12.65 64.38 -16.42
C SER A 13 -12.12 63.39 -15.38
N LEU A 14 -12.98 62.47 -14.92
CA LEU A 14 -12.63 61.38 -14.03
C LEU A 14 -11.98 60.28 -14.85
N ALA A 15 -10.67 60.08 -14.78
CA ALA A 15 -9.96 58.98 -15.37
C ALA A 15 -10.17 57.72 -14.48
N ILE A 16 -10.95 56.78 -14.92
CA ILE A 16 -11.08 55.47 -14.26
C ILE A 16 -9.88 54.63 -14.69
N ALA A 17 -8.92 54.42 -13.78
CA ALA A 17 -7.87 53.46 -13.98
C ALA A 17 -8.43 52.04 -13.67
N THR A 18 -8.70 51.27 -14.73
CA THR A 18 -9.04 49.85 -14.64
C THR A 18 -7.76 49.06 -14.33
N CYS A 19 -7.55 48.73 -13.05
CA CYS A 19 -6.52 47.79 -12.64
C CYS A 19 -6.96 46.37 -13.05
N GLY A 20 -6.44 45.89 -14.18
CA GLY A 20 -6.70 44.52 -14.66
C GLY A 20 -5.99 43.52 -13.74
N LEU A 21 -6.75 42.85 -12.86
CA LEU A 21 -6.26 41.73 -12.06
C LEU A 21 -6.17 40.51 -12.99
N THR A 22 -4.99 40.25 -13.54
CA THR A 22 -4.70 39.01 -14.27
C THR A 22 -4.60 37.88 -13.25
N LEU A 23 -5.66 37.11 -13.11
CA LEU A 23 -5.62 35.83 -12.40
C LEU A 23 -4.76 34.87 -13.23
N ILE A 24 -3.52 34.63 -12.77
CA ILE A 24 -2.68 33.57 -13.31
C ILE A 24 -3.25 32.27 -12.78
N PHE A 25 -4.09 31.60 -13.56
CA PHE A 25 -4.44 30.21 -13.34
C PHE A 25 -3.21 29.37 -13.67
N ASN A 26 -2.44 28.98 -12.66
CA ASN A 26 -1.51 27.88 -12.83
C ASN A 26 -2.38 26.63 -13.08
N PRO A 27 -2.29 25.96 -14.22
CA PRO A 27 -2.97 24.69 -14.38
C PRO A 27 -2.39 23.73 -13.36
N VAL A 28 -3.17 23.35 -12.36
CA VAL A 28 -2.87 22.17 -11.54
C VAL A 28 -2.82 21.03 -12.55
N GLY A 29 -1.62 20.51 -12.81
CA GLY A 29 -1.43 19.40 -13.72
C GLY A 29 -2.38 18.28 -13.33
N ALA A 30 -3.27 17.88 -14.21
CA ALA A 30 -4.16 16.76 -13.97
C ALA A 30 -3.27 15.53 -13.76
N SER A 31 -3.22 15.00 -12.53
CA SER A 31 -2.59 13.70 -12.28
C SER A 31 -3.36 12.66 -13.07
N ALA A 32 -2.65 11.82 -13.84
CA ALA A 32 -3.30 10.73 -14.53
C ALA A 32 -4.00 9.79 -13.55
N ALA A 33 -5.11 9.19 -14.01
CA ALA A 33 -5.86 8.25 -13.18
C ALA A 33 -4.97 7.05 -12.81
N PRO A 34 -5.05 6.54 -11.56
CA PRO A 34 -4.30 5.36 -11.16
C PRO A 34 -4.62 4.14 -12.04
N VAL A 35 -3.60 3.33 -12.33
CA VAL A 35 -3.75 2.08 -13.07
C VAL A 35 -4.01 0.94 -12.10
N VAL A 36 -5.10 0.19 -12.31
CA VAL A 36 -5.52 -0.91 -11.44
C VAL A 36 -5.19 -2.24 -12.08
N PHE A 37 -4.52 -3.12 -11.32
CA PHE A 37 -4.21 -4.50 -11.65
C PHE A 37 -4.94 -5.39 -10.65
N GLN A 38 -5.90 -6.18 -11.10
CA GLN A 38 -6.68 -7.05 -10.22
C GLN A 38 -7.04 -8.36 -10.90
N ALA A 39 -6.95 -9.45 -10.16
CA ALA A 39 -7.36 -10.77 -10.58
C ALA A 39 -7.79 -11.60 -9.37
N SER A 40 -8.61 -12.62 -9.59
CA SER A 40 -8.91 -13.67 -8.61
C SER A 40 -9.01 -15.02 -9.30
N GLY A 41 -8.66 -16.09 -8.59
CA GLY A 41 -8.67 -17.44 -9.13
C GLY A 41 -8.43 -18.51 -8.07
N ALA A 42 -8.58 -19.77 -8.48
CA ALA A 42 -8.44 -20.91 -7.59
C ALA A 42 -6.97 -21.27 -7.31
N THR A 43 -6.08 -20.91 -8.23
CA THR A 43 -4.65 -21.27 -8.19
C THR A 43 -3.76 -20.03 -8.33
N PRO A 44 -2.49 -20.09 -7.90
CA PRO A 44 -1.54 -19.03 -8.14
C PRO A 44 -1.42 -18.63 -9.61
N ASN A 45 -1.51 -19.58 -10.53
CA ASN A 45 -1.37 -19.33 -11.97
C ASN A 45 -2.51 -18.45 -12.51
N ASP A 46 -3.71 -18.51 -11.93
CA ASP A 46 -4.86 -17.71 -12.38
C ASP A 46 -4.64 -16.21 -12.20
N ILE A 47 -3.83 -15.82 -11.21
CA ILE A 47 -3.52 -14.40 -10.93
C ILE A 47 -2.12 -13.97 -11.38
N LEU A 48 -1.24 -14.93 -11.71
CA LEU A 48 0.18 -14.69 -11.98
C LEU A 48 0.44 -13.67 -13.10
N ASN A 49 -0.33 -13.72 -14.18
CA ASN A 49 -0.18 -12.77 -15.28
C ASN A 49 -0.45 -11.32 -14.85
N THR A 50 -1.45 -11.12 -13.99
CA THR A 50 -1.79 -9.80 -13.46
C THR A 50 -0.72 -9.31 -12.47
N VAL A 51 -0.22 -10.19 -11.62
CA VAL A 51 0.90 -9.90 -10.72
C VAL A 51 2.13 -9.47 -11.53
N ASN A 52 2.48 -10.20 -12.58
CA ASN A 52 3.62 -9.88 -13.44
C ASN A 52 3.42 -8.58 -14.24
N ALA A 53 2.19 -8.29 -14.68
CA ALA A 53 1.87 -7.01 -15.30
C ALA A 53 2.08 -5.84 -14.34
N PHE A 54 1.72 -6.00 -13.06
CA PHE A 54 1.97 -4.99 -12.02
C PHE A 54 3.47 -4.81 -11.73
N ARG A 55 4.25 -5.90 -11.61
CA ARG A 55 5.71 -5.86 -11.49
C ARG A 55 6.34 -5.05 -12.62
N ASN A 56 5.94 -5.32 -13.86
CA ASN A 56 6.43 -4.61 -15.04
C ASN A 56 6.04 -3.13 -15.04
N PHE A 57 4.85 -2.77 -14.57
CA PHE A 57 4.42 -1.37 -14.43
C PHE A 57 5.27 -0.62 -13.41
N LEU A 58 5.58 -1.23 -12.28
CA LEU A 58 6.45 -0.64 -11.25
C LEU A 58 7.89 -0.46 -11.74
N GLY A 59 8.34 -1.33 -12.65
CA GLY A 59 9.67 -1.33 -13.24
C GLY A 59 10.56 -2.45 -12.70
N ASN A 60 11.64 -2.70 -13.42
CA ASN A 60 12.64 -3.71 -13.08
C ASN A 60 13.99 -3.03 -12.72
N PRO A 61 14.86 -3.70 -11.96
CA PRO A 61 14.73 -5.05 -11.40
C PRO A 61 13.87 -5.12 -10.13
N ASN A 62 13.61 -6.36 -9.64
CA ASN A 62 13.21 -6.58 -8.27
C ASN A 62 14.43 -6.34 -7.36
N ASN A 63 14.41 -5.24 -6.62
CA ASN A 63 15.49 -4.85 -5.73
C ASN A 63 15.38 -5.65 -4.42
N ILE A 64 16.38 -6.48 -4.16
CA ILE A 64 16.47 -7.24 -2.91
C ILE A 64 16.73 -6.31 -1.70
N ALA A 65 16.79 -6.87 -0.49
CA ALA A 65 17.24 -6.11 0.68
C ALA A 65 18.63 -5.51 0.43
N GLY A 66 18.74 -4.19 0.54
CA GLY A 66 19.97 -3.47 0.20
C GLY A 66 19.75 -1.96 -0.01
N PRO A 67 20.74 -1.25 -0.56
CA PRO A 67 20.68 0.20 -0.74
C PRO A 67 19.50 0.64 -1.62
N PRO A 68 19.11 1.93 -1.56
CA PRO A 68 18.10 2.48 -2.45
C PRO A 68 18.53 2.42 -3.91
N SER A 69 17.58 2.28 -4.80
CA SER A 69 17.77 2.28 -6.25
C SER A 69 16.99 3.42 -6.90
N ALA A 70 17.41 3.89 -8.06
CA ALA A 70 16.68 4.87 -8.83
C ALA A 70 15.46 4.27 -9.55
N THR A 71 15.44 2.96 -9.76
CA THR A 71 14.44 2.24 -10.55
C THR A 71 14.08 0.90 -9.93
N GLY A 72 13.02 0.27 -10.44
CA GLY A 72 12.62 -1.06 -10.04
C GLY A 72 11.52 -1.08 -8.99
N HIS A 73 11.37 -2.25 -8.39
CA HIS A 73 10.38 -2.51 -7.34
C HIS A 73 10.99 -3.38 -6.24
N ARG A 74 10.27 -3.53 -5.13
CA ARG A 74 10.63 -4.43 -4.04
C ARG A 74 9.48 -5.37 -3.75
N GLU A 75 9.83 -6.58 -3.29
CA GLU A 75 8.87 -7.60 -2.93
C GLU A 75 9.16 -8.17 -1.54
N ILE A 76 8.10 -8.56 -0.86
CA ILE A 76 8.16 -9.33 0.38
C ILE A 76 7.26 -10.54 0.19
N ASN A 77 7.87 -11.72 0.10
CA ASN A 77 7.17 -13.01 0.00
C ASN A 77 7.13 -13.77 1.34
N TRP A 78 7.61 -13.16 2.42
CA TRP A 78 7.64 -13.66 3.80
C TRP A 78 8.54 -14.88 4.05
N ASP A 79 8.85 -15.68 3.03
CA ASP A 79 9.56 -16.96 3.14
C ASP A 79 10.95 -16.83 3.78
N GLY A 80 11.63 -15.72 3.49
CA GLY A 80 12.93 -15.41 4.07
C GLY A 80 12.91 -14.90 5.50
N VAL A 81 11.73 -14.78 6.15
CA VAL A 81 11.64 -14.38 7.56
C VAL A 81 12.12 -15.55 8.43
N PRO A 82 13.16 -15.36 9.28
CA PRO A 82 13.65 -16.42 10.15
C PRO A 82 12.59 -16.91 11.15
N ASP A 83 12.70 -18.15 11.60
CA ASP A 83 11.77 -18.76 12.57
C ASP A 83 11.69 -17.98 13.88
N ALA A 84 12.77 -17.30 14.28
CA ALA A 84 12.76 -16.41 15.44
C ALA A 84 11.77 -15.23 15.34
N PHE A 85 11.30 -14.89 14.13
CA PHE A 85 10.36 -13.83 13.83
C PHE A 85 9.10 -14.32 13.09
N SER A 86 8.91 -15.65 13.06
CA SER A 86 7.73 -16.34 12.54
C SER A 86 6.96 -17.02 13.67
N ALA A 87 5.72 -17.41 13.43
CA ALA A 87 4.88 -18.09 14.41
C ALA A 87 5.64 -19.22 15.16
N PRO A 88 5.52 -19.28 16.50
CA PRO A 88 4.61 -18.55 17.36
C PRO A 88 5.11 -17.16 17.81
N ASN A 89 6.23 -16.68 17.27
CA ASN A 89 6.81 -15.38 17.59
C ASN A 89 6.17 -14.27 16.77
N LEU A 90 6.25 -13.04 17.29
CA LEU A 90 5.80 -11.86 16.56
C LEU A 90 6.87 -11.38 15.57
N LEU A 91 6.42 -10.88 14.43
CA LEU A 91 7.27 -10.13 13.51
C LEU A 91 7.43 -8.70 14.03
N PRO A 92 8.66 -8.19 14.22
CA PRO A 92 8.87 -6.77 14.50
C PRO A 92 8.31 -5.88 13.37
N ALA A 93 7.57 -4.86 13.73
CA ALA A 93 6.92 -3.96 12.76
C ALA A 93 7.91 -3.33 11.78
N ASN A 94 9.15 -3.10 12.19
CA ASN A 94 10.24 -2.53 11.38
C ASN A 94 11.20 -3.57 10.79
N PHE A 95 10.84 -4.85 10.77
CA PHE A 95 11.73 -5.92 10.29
C PHE A 95 12.27 -5.62 8.88
N PHE A 96 11.41 -5.18 7.97
CA PHE A 96 11.79 -4.87 6.58
C PHE A 96 12.32 -3.45 6.37
N ASN A 97 12.51 -2.71 7.43
CA ASN A 97 13.27 -1.45 7.40
C ASN A 97 14.65 -1.60 8.09
N LYS A 98 14.78 -2.56 9.03
CA LYS A 98 15.99 -2.75 9.83
C LYS A 98 16.73 -4.05 9.51
N ASN A 99 16.07 -5.20 9.69
CA ASN A 99 16.72 -6.52 9.58
C ASN A 99 16.96 -6.93 8.13
N SER A 100 15.99 -6.65 7.28
CA SER A 100 16.01 -6.92 5.85
C SER A 100 15.61 -5.63 5.10
N PRO A 101 16.54 -4.67 4.94
CA PRO A 101 16.22 -3.29 4.58
C PRO A 101 15.60 -3.18 3.17
N ARG A 102 14.26 -3.16 3.15
CA ARG A 102 13.41 -2.96 1.99
C ARG A 102 12.62 -1.65 2.05
N GLY A 103 12.80 -0.87 3.15
CA GLY A 103 12.21 0.46 3.29
C GLY A 103 10.71 0.44 3.54
N ILE A 104 10.19 -0.52 4.32
CA ILE A 104 8.78 -0.55 4.74
C ILE A 104 8.67 -0.85 6.24
N VAL A 105 7.74 -0.16 6.89
CA VAL A 105 7.38 -0.35 8.30
C VAL A 105 5.87 -0.55 8.39
N PHE A 106 5.44 -1.48 9.23
CA PHE A 106 4.03 -1.84 9.41
C PHE A 106 3.46 -1.23 10.69
N PHE A 107 2.17 -0.85 10.65
CA PHE A 107 1.39 -0.43 11.81
C PHE A 107 0.04 -1.14 11.82
N THR A 108 -0.49 -1.39 13.02
CA THR A 108 -1.82 -1.96 13.21
C THR A 108 -2.38 -1.47 14.55
N PRO A 109 -3.69 -1.22 14.65
CA PRO A 109 -4.34 -0.99 15.95
C PRO A 109 -4.45 -2.28 16.79
N GLY A 110 -4.03 -3.42 16.24
CA GLY A 110 -4.03 -4.71 16.91
C GLY A 110 -2.83 -4.93 17.84
N ARG A 111 -2.48 -6.21 18.04
CA ARG A 111 -1.39 -6.61 18.96
C ARG A 111 -0.01 -6.73 18.28
N GLY A 112 0.09 -6.47 17.00
CA GLY A 112 1.29 -6.66 16.18
C GLY A 112 1.04 -7.59 15.01
N PHE A 113 2.10 -8.21 14.52
CA PHE A 113 2.08 -8.99 13.28
C PHE A 113 2.64 -10.40 13.50
N GLU A 114 2.14 -11.35 12.72
CA GLU A 114 2.65 -12.70 12.66
C GLU A 114 2.87 -13.13 11.22
N VAL A 115 4.03 -13.73 10.98
CA VAL A 115 4.32 -14.50 9.77
C VAL A 115 4.13 -15.97 10.12
N SER A 116 3.43 -16.72 9.30
CA SER A 116 3.15 -18.13 9.59
C SER A 116 4.42 -18.98 9.61
N ALA A 117 4.36 -20.11 10.32
CA ALA A 117 5.49 -21.04 10.41
C ALA A 117 5.72 -21.80 9.09
N ASN A 118 6.96 -22.22 8.87
CA ASN A 118 7.32 -23.22 7.87
C ASN A 118 6.79 -24.61 8.26
N LEU A 119 6.73 -25.52 7.31
CA LEU A 119 6.40 -26.93 7.57
C LEU A 119 7.40 -27.57 8.53
N VAL A 120 8.69 -27.27 8.36
CA VAL A 120 9.75 -27.71 9.25
C VAL A 120 10.22 -26.51 10.05
N ASN A 121 9.89 -26.45 11.33
CA ASN A 121 10.28 -25.37 12.23
C ASN A 121 10.62 -25.95 13.62
N PRO A 122 11.52 -25.26 14.39
CA PRO A 122 12.03 -25.81 15.65
C PRO A 122 10.99 -25.90 16.77
N THR A 123 9.89 -25.17 16.67
CA THR A 123 8.81 -25.14 17.67
C THR A 123 7.66 -26.07 17.36
N HIS A 124 7.71 -26.82 16.25
CA HIS A 124 6.61 -27.64 15.74
C HIS A 124 5.28 -26.87 15.61
N THR A 125 5.37 -25.57 15.36
CA THR A 125 4.20 -24.70 15.17
C THR A 125 3.49 -25.05 13.87
N PRO A 126 2.16 -25.25 13.89
CA PRO A 126 1.39 -25.51 12.69
C PRO A 126 1.50 -24.38 11.66
N VAL A 127 1.61 -24.78 10.36
CA VAL A 127 1.71 -23.84 9.23
C VAL A 127 0.43 -23.00 9.07
N ARG A 128 0.53 -21.91 8.28
CA ARG A 128 -0.62 -21.11 7.82
C ARG A 128 -1.59 -20.73 8.95
N PHE A 129 -1.03 -20.30 10.09
CA PHE A 129 -1.77 -19.88 11.29
C PHE A 129 -2.61 -20.98 11.96
N GLY A 130 -2.25 -22.25 11.79
CA GLY A 130 -2.86 -23.35 12.52
C GLY A 130 -2.64 -23.29 14.04
N ASN A 131 -1.63 -22.52 14.50
CA ASN A 131 -1.40 -22.16 15.89
C ASN A 131 -2.47 -21.23 16.46
N ILE A 132 -3.10 -20.40 15.62
CA ILE A 132 -4.19 -19.50 16.02
C ILE A 132 -5.52 -20.27 16.01
N PHE A 133 -5.78 -21.03 14.92
CA PHE A 133 -6.97 -21.86 14.81
C PHE A 133 -6.73 -23.08 13.92
N PRO A 134 -7.03 -24.32 14.39
CA PRO A 134 -6.61 -25.56 13.72
C PRO A 134 -7.12 -25.77 12.28
N ILE A 135 -8.19 -25.10 11.86
CA ILE A 135 -8.74 -25.20 10.50
C ILE A 135 -8.01 -24.33 9.47
N TYR A 136 -7.26 -23.32 9.89
CA TYR A 136 -6.64 -22.35 8.97
C TYR A 136 -5.70 -22.97 7.93
N PRO A 137 -4.91 -24.02 8.22
CA PRO A 137 -4.14 -24.71 7.18
C PRO A 137 -4.96 -25.27 6.01
N ALA A 138 -6.26 -25.52 6.22
CA ALA A 138 -7.18 -25.98 5.17
C ALA A 138 -7.94 -24.81 4.50
N LEU A 139 -7.94 -23.61 5.08
CA LEU A 139 -8.62 -22.42 4.53
C LEU A 139 -7.67 -21.53 3.74
N PHE A 140 -6.39 -21.48 4.12
CA PHE A 140 -5.40 -20.61 3.47
C PHE A 140 -4.44 -21.44 2.61
N SER A 141 -4.08 -20.86 1.45
CA SER A 141 -3.00 -21.36 0.59
C SER A 141 -1.98 -20.26 0.36
N THR A 142 -0.77 -20.63 -0.05
CA THR A 142 0.30 -19.70 -0.37
C THR A 142 0.43 -19.51 -1.88
N PHE A 143 0.61 -18.26 -2.31
CA PHE A 143 0.94 -17.88 -3.68
C PHE A 143 2.41 -18.13 -3.96
N SER A 144 3.28 -17.56 -3.13
CA SER A 144 4.67 -18.00 -2.99
C SER A 144 4.77 -19.04 -1.88
N PRO A 145 5.62 -20.09 -2.04
CA PRO A 145 5.65 -21.17 -1.06
C PRO A 145 6.20 -20.71 0.26
N GLN A 146 5.53 -21.01 1.25
CA GLN A 146 5.50 -21.48 2.61
C GLN A 146 4.81 -20.53 3.56
N LYS A 147 5.06 -19.21 3.54
CA LYS A 147 4.64 -18.31 4.63
C LYS A 147 3.59 -17.31 4.19
N LEU A 148 2.73 -16.96 5.14
CA LEU A 148 1.69 -15.94 5.04
C LEU A 148 1.87 -14.91 6.13
N PHE A 149 1.24 -13.74 5.98
CA PHE A 149 1.32 -12.62 6.90
C PHE A 149 -0.06 -12.14 7.34
N THR A 150 -0.16 -11.72 8.60
CA THR A 150 -1.39 -11.15 9.15
C THR A 150 -1.12 -10.17 10.28
N ALA A 151 -2.04 -9.22 10.49
CA ALA A 151 -2.15 -8.46 11.72
C ALA A 151 -2.90 -9.28 12.78
N LEU A 152 -2.46 -9.24 14.03
CA LEU A 152 -3.10 -9.93 15.14
C LEU A 152 -4.09 -9.01 15.86
N ASN A 153 -5.28 -9.50 16.11
CA ASN A 153 -6.40 -8.77 16.74
C ASN A 153 -6.83 -7.50 15.99
N SER A 154 -6.56 -7.43 14.69
CA SER A 154 -7.00 -6.38 13.78
C SER A 154 -7.15 -6.93 12.37
N THR A 155 -7.99 -6.30 11.57
CA THR A 155 -8.04 -6.50 10.11
C THR A 155 -7.24 -5.43 9.36
N ILE A 156 -6.62 -4.49 10.07
CA ILE A 156 -5.94 -3.34 9.47
C ILE A 156 -4.44 -3.49 9.57
N THR A 157 -3.78 -3.34 8.44
CA THR A 157 -2.32 -3.18 8.30
C THR A 157 -2.06 -1.87 7.56
N GLU A 158 -1.31 -0.97 8.17
CA GLU A 158 -0.80 0.24 7.53
C GLU A 158 0.68 0.02 7.18
N ASN A 159 1.05 0.45 5.99
CA ASN A 159 2.37 0.28 5.39
C ASN A 159 2.96 1.67 5.11
N LEU A 160 4.02 2.04 5.83
CA LEU A 160 4.75 3.30 5.62
C LEU A 160 6.08 3.00 4.94
N PHE A 161 6.48 3.90 4.03
CA PHE A 161 7.69 3.71 3.24
C PHE A 161 8.82 4.63 3.71
N PHE A 162 10.04 4.07 3.64
CA PHE A 162 11.29 4.75 4.00
C PHE A 162 12.34 4.46 2.93
N VAL A 163 13.27 5.39 2.72
CA VAL A 163 14.44 5.10 1.88
C VAL A 163 15.23 3.97 2.53
N PRO A 164 15.49 2.84 1.84
CA PRO A 164 16.20 1.74 2.43
C PRO A 164 17.58 2.13 2.95
N SER A 165 17.97 1.68 4.16
CA SER A 165 19.26 2.02 4.75
C SER A 165 20.45 1.39 4.02
N GLY A 166 20.20 0.32 3.23
CA GLY A 166 21.24 -0.44 2.56
C GLY A 166 22.03 -1.40 3.47
N THR A 167 21.92 -1.26 4.77
CA THR A 167 22.70 -2.03 5.75
C THR A 167 21.78 -2.76 6.72
N PRO A 168 21.80 -4.11 6.78
CA PRO A 168 21.08 -4.86 7.78
C PRO A 168 21.48 -4.45 9.21
N GLY A 169 20.48 -4.33 10.10
CA GLY A 169 20.65 -3.84 11.45
C GLY A 169 20.48 -2.34 11.62
N VAL A 170 20.57 -1.56 10.56
CA VAL A 170 20.38 -0.10 10.56
C VAL A 170 18.94 0.24 10.18
N ASN A 171 18.25 0.98 11.06
CA ASN A 171 16.89 1.45 10.81
C ASN A 171 16.92 2.76 10.03
N SER A 172 16.28 2.83 8.86
CA SER A 172 16.12 4.09 8.14
C SER A 172 15.05 4.95 8.78
N THR A 173 15.29 6.25 8.84
CA THR A 173 14.35 7.28 9.33
C THR A 173 13.92 8.25 8.22
N GLN A 174 14.52 8.14 7.04
CA GLN A 174 14.18 9.00 5.91
C GLN A 174 12.89 8.51 5.25
N SER A 175 11.82 9.27 5.39
CA SER A 175 10.53 8.97 4.78
C SER A 175 10.62 8.94 3.25
N ALA A 176 9.81 8.07 2.64
CA ALA A 176 9.77 7.87 1.20
C ALA A 176 8.33 7.74 0.70
N THR A 177 8.17 7.90 -0.61
CA THR A 177 6.96 7.55 -1.35
C THR A 177 7.26 6.46 -2.38
N VAL A 178 6.23 5.72 -2.78
CA VAL A 178 6.32 4.68 -3.81
C VAL A 178 5.38 4.98 -4.97
N LYS A 179 5.73 4.45 -6.15
CA LYS A 179 4.92 4.57 -7.38
C LYS A 179 3.65 3.72 -7.33
N GLY A 180 3.56 2.76 -6.43
CA GLY A 180 2.40 1.90 -6.28
C GLY A 180 2.66 0.79 -5.27
N PHE A 181 1.59 0.12 -4.88
CA PHE A 181 1.60 -1.02 -3.96
C PHE A 181 0.54 -2.03 -4.38
N GLY A 182 0.83 -3.30 -4.20
CA GLY A 182 -0.10 -4.41 -4.40
C GLY A 182 0.17 -5.53 -3.41
N ALA A 183 -0.86 -6.34 -3.18
CA ALA A 183 -0.77 -7.51 -2.31
C ALA A 183 -1.56 -8.68 -2.87
N VAL A 184 -1.09 -9.88 -2.59
CA VAL A 184 -1.82 -11.13 -2.78
C VAL A 184 -2.57 -11.45 -1.49
N PHE A 185 -3.79 -11.92 -1.64
CA PHE A 185 -4.67 -12.33 -0.54
C PHE A 185 -5.12 -13.77 -0.76
N THR A 186 -5.36 -14.49 0.33
CA THR A 186 -6.00 -15.80 0.29
C THR A 186 -7.29 -15.80 1.11
N ASP A 187 -8.30 -16.50 0.59
CA ASP A 187 -9.63 -16.68 1.18
C ASP A 187 -10.50 -15.42 1.22
N VAL A 188 -10.42 -14.55 0.20
CA VAL A 188 -11.34 -13.40 0.04
C VAL A 188 -12.68 -13.91 -0.47
N ASN A 189 -13.68 -14.03 0.41
CA ASN A 189 -14.98 -14.60 0.08
C ASN A 189 -16.04 -13.53 -0.24
N ARG A 190 -15.79 -12.27 0.13
CA ARG A 190 -16.73 -11.13 -0.02
C ARG A 190 -16.08 -9.96 -0.74
N GLY A 191 -16.80 -9.38 -1.69
CA GLY A 191 -16.32 -8.23 -2.48
C GLY A 191 -16.32 -6.89 -1.75
N ASP A 192 -16.78 -6.83 -0.50
CA ASP A 192 -16.94 -5.60 0.30
C ASP A 192 -16.10 -5.60 1.59
N SER A 193 -15.33 -6.65 1.85
CA SER A 193 -14.65 -6.88 3.14
C SER A 193 -13.14 -6.61 3.10
N THR A 194 -12.52 -6.77 1.95
CA THR A 194 -11.08 -6.59 1.76
C THR A 194 -10.82 -5.44 0.79
N LYS A 195 -10.00 -4.47 1.20
CA LYS A 195 -9.68 -3.29 0.37
C LYS A 195 -8.28 -2.77 0.62
N ILE A 196 -7.77 -2.00 -0.34
CA ILE A 196 -6.55 -1.22 -0.21
C ILE A 196 -6.87 0.26 -0.42
N GLU A 197 -6.35 1.10 0.46
CA GLU A 197 -6.46 2.56 0.43
C GLU A 197 -5.06 3.17 0.35
N TYR A 198 -4.87 4.15 -0.52
CA TYR A 198 -3.58 4.78 -0.82
C TYR A 198 -3.64 6.25 -0.44
N PHE A 199 -2.65 6.73 0.31
CA PHE A 199 -2.62 8.10 0.83
C PHE A 199 -1.31 8.79 0.46
N ASP A 200 -1.38 10.09 0.22
CA ASP A 200 -0.21 10.95 0.04
C ASP A 200 0.44 11.34 1.39
N VAL A 201 1.51 12.12 1.33
CA VAL A 201 2.23 12.62 2.51
C VAL A 201 1.39 13.58 3.36
N GLY A 202 0.39 14.23 2.78
CA GLY A 202 -0.58 15.08 3.48
C GLY A 202 -1.70 14.30 4.16
N GLY A 203 -1.76 12.98 3.98
CA GLY A 203 -2.84 12.12 4.48
C GLY A 203 -4.10 12.16 3.62
N ASN A 204 -4.05 12.76 2.43
CA ASN A 204 -5.18 12.77 1.50
C ASN A 204 -5.32 11.40 0.83
N LEU A 205 -6.56 10.92 0.70
CA LEU A 205 -6.86 9.69 -0.03
C LEU A 205 -6.62 9.89 -1.53
N LEU A 206 -5.63 9.20 -2.09
CA LEU A 206 -5.35 9.19 -3.53
C LEU A 206 -6.25 8.23 -4.28
N PHE A 207 -6.49 7.05 -3.72
CA PHE A 207 -7.30 6.01 -4.33
C PHE A 207 -7.74 4.97 -3.30
N SER A 208 -8.87 4.31 -3.56
CA SER A 208 -9.36 3.17 -2.77
C SER A 208 -10.01 2.14 -3.68
N ARG A 209 -9.75 0.85 -3.43
CA ARG A 209 -10.34 -0.24 -4.22
C ARG A 209 -10.57 -1.48 -3.35
N ASN A 210 -11.73 -2.12 -3.54
CA ASN A 210 -11.98 -3.45 -2.99
C ASN A 210 -11.26 -4.51 -3.82
N VAL A 211 -10.79 -5.55 -3.12
CA VAL A 211 -10.20 -6.74 -3.71
C VAL A 211 -11.29 -7.63 -4.29
N LEU A 212 -11.04 -8.21 -5.47
CA LEU A 212 -11.98 -9.14 -6.08
C LEU A 212 -12.12 -10.40 -5.22
N PRO A 213 -13.33 -10.85 -4.93
CA PRO A 213 -13.53 -12.09 -4.19
C PRO A 213 -13.30 -13.33 -5.06
N GLN A 214 -12.99 -14.45 -4.41
CA GLN A 214 -13.01 -15.78 -4.98
C GLN A 214 -13.91 -16.69 -4.11
N PRO A 215 -15.25 -16.51 -4.20
CA PRO A 215 -16.18 -17.11 -3.23
C PRO A 215 -16.44 -18.62 -3.44
N THR A 216 -16.05 -19.18 -4.57
CA THR A 216 -16.38 -20.56 -4.94
C THR A 216 -15.34 -21.60 -4.51
N GLN A 217 -14.18 -21.14 -4.05
CA GLN A 217 -13.06 -22.00 -3.69
C GLN A 217 -12.53 -21.60 -2.31
N ARG A 218 -12.38 -22.58 -1.42
CA ARG A 218 -11.54 -22.40 -0.23
C ARG A 218 -10.10 -22.23 -0.67
N ALA A 219 -9.36 -21.39 0.05
CA ALA A 219 -7.96 -21.14 -0.25
C ALA A 219 -7.69 -20.56 -1.66
N GLY A 220 -8.68 -19.88 -2.26
CA GLY A 220 -8.51 -19.16 -3.51
C GLY A 220 -7.65 -17.90 -3.32
N PHE A 221 -7.16 -17.37 -4.42
CA PHE A 221 -6.26 -16.23 -4.45
C PHE A 221 -6.93 -15.01 -5.05
N SER A 222 -6.58 -13.85 -4.52
CA SER A 222 -6.93 -12.55 -5.08
C SER A 222 -5.71 -11.65 -5.08
N PHE A 223 -5.55 -10.87 -6.13
CA PHE A 223 -4.51 -9.85 -6.25
C PHE A 223 -5.14 -8.49 -6.50
N LEU A 224 -4.65 -7.48 -5.81
CA LEU A 224 -4.91 -6.08 -6.12
C LEU A 224 -3.61 -5.30 -6.04
N GLY A 225 -3.24 -4.67 -7.15
CA GLY A 225 -2.17 -3.69 -7.24
C GLY A 225 -2.68 -2.40 -7.87
N VAL A 226 -2.22 -1.26 -7.38
CA VAL A 226 -2.52 0.05 -7.96
C VAL A 226 -1.24 0.82 -8.14
N GLY A 227 -1.06 1.33 -9.36
CA GLY A 227 0.09 2.12 -9.73
C GLY A 227 -0.30 3.54 -10.11
N PHE A 228 0.60 4.46 -9.85
CA PHE A 228 0.51 5.90 -10.15
C PHE A 228 1.65 6.28 -11.09
N ASP A 229 1.54 7.37 -11.82
CA ASP A 229 2.58 7.82 -12.75
C ASP A 229 3.88 8.19 -12.03
N THR A 230 3.75 8.72 -10.81
CA THR A 230 4.88 9.16 -9.99
C THR A 230 4.87 8.48 -8.62
N ALA A 231 5.99 8.54 -7.90
CA ALA A 231 6.09 8.10 -6.52
C ALA A 231 5.35 9.08 -5.60
N SER A 232 4.05 8.89 -5.43
CA SER A 232 3.15 9.76 -4.66
C SER A 232 2.53 9.09 -3.42
N VAL A 233 2.61 7.75 -3.34
CA VAL A 233 2.01 7.00 -2.24
C VAL A 233 2.95 6.98 -1.04
N PHE A 234 2.52 7.60 0.06
CA PHE A 234 3.26 7.64 1.33
C PHE A 234 2.81 6.56 2.31
N LEU A 235 1.50 6.32 2.38
CA LEU A 235 0.90 5.34 3.26
C LEU A 235 -0.10 4.48 2.49
N VAL A 236 -0.07 3.18 2.75
CA VAL A 236 -1.06 2.23 2.24
C VAL A 236 -1.75 1.56 3.42
N ARG A 237 -3.07 1.65 3.48
CA ARG A 237 -3.89 0.90 4.44
C ARG A 237 -4.53 -0.27 3.76
N VAL A 238 -4.27 -1.47 4.26
CA VAL A 238 -4.91 -2.72 3.86
C VAL A 238 -5.92 -3.12 4.93
N THR A 239 -7.16 -3.32 4.52
CA THR A 239 -8.18 -4.00 5.34
C THR A 239 -8.33 -5.42 4.81
N SER A 240 -7.99 -6.43 5.60
CA SER A 240 -8.05 -7.85 5.23
C SER A 240 -9.22 -8.54 5.92
N GLY A 241 -10.28 -8.75 5.15
CA GLY A 241 -11.52 -9.35 5.64
C GLY A 241 -12.33 -8.45 6.58
N ASN A 242 -13.41 -8.99 7.13
CA ASN A 242 -14.26 -8.30 8.10
C ASN A 242 -14.17 -8.87 9.52
N ARG A 243 -13.27 -9.82 9.74
CA ARG A 243 -13.03 -10.45 11.06
C ARG A 243 -11.55 -10.73 11.29
N ILE A 244 -11.15 -10.61 12.54
CA ILE A 244 -9.82 -11.01 13.01
C ILE A 244 -9.66 -12.53 13.00
N LEU A 245 -8.41 -13.00 12.91
CA LEU A 245 -8.09 -14.41 13.01
C LEU A 245 -8.43 -14.92 14.43
N LYS A 246 -9.56 -15.54 14.62
CA LYS A 246 -9.98 -16.27 15.85
C LYS A 246 -11.30 -17.02 15.67
N VAL A 247 -12.09 -16.64 14.68
CA VAL A 247 -13.46 -17.13 14.55
C VAL A 247 -13.66 -17.71 13.15
N PRO A 248 -13.91 -19.02 13.01
CA PRO A 248 -14.24 -19.62 11.72
C PRO A 248 -15.63 -19.17 11.24
N ASN A 249 -15.91 -19.33 9.95
CA ASN A 249 -17.17 -19.05 9.25
C ASN A 249 -17.51 -17.58 8.97
N LEU A 250 -16.53 -16.70 9.02
CA LEU A 250 -16.64 -15.30 8.58
C LEU A 250 -15.50 -15.05 7.60
N ASP A 251 -15.57 -13.94 6.85
CA ASP A 251 -14.54 -13.60 5.89
C ASP A 251 -13.23 -13.19 6.60
N VAL A 252 -12.40 -14.21 6.84
CA VAL A 252 -11.09 -14.10 7.46
C VAL A 252 -10.05 -14.19 6.36
N VAL A 253 -9.30 -13.13 6.12
CA VAL A 253 -8.37 -13.00 5.01
C VAL A 253 -6.96 -12.79 5.52
N VAL A 254 -5.99 -13.49 4.94
CA VAL A 254 -4.58 -13.26 5.21
C VAL A 254 -3.85 -12.89 3.92
N MET A 255 -2.64 -12.37 4.06
CA MET A 255 -1.87 -11.82 2.96
C MET A 255 -0.66 -12.67 2.65
N ASP A 256 -0.32 -12.71 1.38
CA ASP A 256 0.94 -13.24 0.86
C ASP A 256 1.77 -12.09 0.30
N ASP A 257 2.40 -12.24 -0.87
CA ASP A 257 3.34 -11.30 -1.45
C ASP A 257 2.86 -9.83 -1.40
N PHE A 258 3.71 -8.96 -0.85
CA PHE A 258 3.63 -7.51 -1.03
C PHE A 258 4.60 -7.07 -2.12
N ILE A 259 4.12 -6.25 -3.05
CA ILE A 259 4.88 -5.74 -4.19
C ILE A 259 4.69 -4.23 -4.25
N TYR A 260 5.78 -3.46 -4.25
CA TYR A 260 5.72 -2.00 -4.27
C TYR A 260 6.87 -1.38 -5.04
N GLY A 261 6.65 -0.20 -5.61
CA GLY A 261 7.70 0.55 -6.30
C GLY A 261 8.89 0.82 -5.38
N GLU A 262 10.07 1.01 -5.96
CA GLU A 262 11.25 1.39 -5.17
C GLU A 262 10.96 2.66 -4.37
N PRO A 263 11.18 2.66 -3.03
CA PRO A 263 10.94 3.82 -2.19
C PRO A 263 11.86 5.00 -2.56
N GLN A 264 11.27 6.12 -2.93
CA GLN A 264 11.96 7.35 -3.31
C GLN A 264 11.86 8.38 -2.19
N ALA A 265 12.97 9.05 -1.86
CA ALA A 265 12.99 10.10 -0.85
C ALA A 265 11.93 11.17 -1.16
N LEU A 266 11.27 11.70 -0.13
CA LEU A 266 10.44 12.89 -0.29
C LEU A 266 11.29 14.03 -0.82
N VAL A 267 10.86 14.62 -1.92
CA VAL A 267 11.47 15.87 -2.42
C VAL A 267 10.89 16.99 -1.58
N PRO A 268 11.74 17.84 -0.97
CA PRO A 268 11.30 18.98 -0.15
C PRO A 268 10.41 19.96 -0.89
#